data_cff6ba6c733919904527284a4880eda6
#
_entry.id   cff6ba6c733919904527284a4880eda6
#
_cell.length_a   1.000
_cell.length_b   1.000
_cell.length_c   1.000
_cell.angle_alpha   90.00
_cell.angle_beta   90.00
_cell.angle_gamma   90.00
#
_symmetry.space_group_name_H-M   'P 1'
#
loop_
_entity.id
_entity.type
_entity.pdbx_description
1 polymer ?
#
loop_
_entity_poly.entity_id
_entity_poly.type
_entity_poly.pdbx_seq_one_letter_code
_entity_poly.pdbx_strand_id
1 'polypeptide(L)'
;DEIARGRESFNLSSPVVPAPKAEIDVAISTILKYMKPEKEDNSRILLISDMHIPYHHKDTIEFLQHLKDKYNPTRIICMGDELDKHALSFHDSDPDLPSAGDELKLALPVIAKLKEMFPVMDILESNHGSLAYRKAHAHGIPRHYLKTYNDVLGVDDKWKWHYDLTI
;
A
#
# COMPACT_ATOMS: atom_id res chain seq x y z
N ASP A 1 11.61 54.91 -0.72
CA ASP A 1 10.46 55.75 -1.21
C ASP A 1 9.89 55.23 -2.55
N GLU A 2 9.68 53.93 -2.68
CA GLU A 2 9.00 53.36 -3.87
C GLU A 2 8.33 52.02 -3.59
N ILE A 3 7.68 51.87 -2.43
CA ILE A 3 6.82 50.70 -2.16
C ILE A 3 5.47 51.21 -1.63
N ALA A 4 4.75 51.90 -2.47
CA ALA A 4 3.37 52.28 -2.19
C ALA A 4 2.55 52.44 -3.48
N ARG A 5 2.48 51.41 -4.32
CA ARG A 5 1.52 51.37 -5.42
C ARG A 5 0.92 49.96 -5.54
N GLY A 6 -0.41 49.92 -5.40
CA GLY A 6 -1.23 48.84 -5.95
C GLY A 6 -1.83 47.87 -4.96
N ARG A 7 -2.52 48.33 -3.93
CA ARG A 7 -3.67 47.58 -3.42
C ARG A 7 -4.93 48.13 -4.10
N GLU A 8 -5.26 47.60 -5.27
CA GLU A 8 -6.61 47.72 -5.79
C GLU A 8 -7.53 46.99 -4.83
N SER A 9 -8.33 47.75 -4.09
CA SER A 9 -9.43 47.19 -3.32
C SER A 9 -10.46 46.65 -4.28
N PHE A 10 -10.54 45.31 -4.40
CA PHE A 10 -11.66 44.66 -5.04
C PHE A 10 -12.94 45.02 -4.27
N ASN A 11 -13.72 45.88 -4.85
CA ASN A 11 -14.99 46.32 -4.30
C ASN A 11 -16.04 45.21 -4.55
N LEU A 12 -16.22 44.31 -3.58
CA LEU A 12 -17.21 43.22 -3.60
C LEU A 12 -18.63 43.68 -3.29
N SER A 13 -19.02 44.89 -3.67
CA SER A 13 -20.34 45.44 -3.41
C SER A 13 -21.32 45.42 -4.59
N SER A 14 -21.13 44.49 -5.54
CA SER A 14 -22.23 44.21 -6.47
C SER A 14 -23.22 43.25 -5.78
N PRO A 15 -24.51 43.61 -5.65
CA PRO A 15 -25.49 42.73 -5.06
C PRO A 15 -25.55 41.43 -5.89
N VAL A 16 -25.25 40.29 -5.25
CA VAL A 16 -25.46 38.98 -5.87
C VAL A 16 -26.96 38.83 -6.08
N VAL A 17 -27.41 39.01 -7.29
CA VAL A 17 -28.80 38.72 -7.67
C VAL A 17 -28.94 37.18 -7.65
N PRO A 18 -29.78 36.60 -6.79
CA PRO A 18 -29.95 35.17 -6.77
C PRO A 18 -30.49 34.70 -8.11
N ALA A 19 -29.91 33.65 -8.65
CA ALA A 19 -30.36 33.01 -9.90
C ALA A 19 -31.84 32.61 -9.79
N PRO A 20 -32.63 32.74 -10.87
CA PRO A 20 -34.03 32.30 -10.87
C PRO A 20 -34.14 30.84 -10.45
N LYS A 21 -35.11 30.50 -9.63
CA LYS A 21 -35.31 29.13 -9.11
C LYS A 21 -35.29 28.07 -10.21
N ALA A 22 -35.87 28.39 -11.36
CA ALA A 22 -35.88 27.49 -12.53
C ALA A 22 -34.48 27.16 -13.05
N GLU A 23 -33.54 28.13 -13.04
CA GLU A 23 -32.15 27.88 -13.47
C GLU A 23 -31.39 27.05 -12.46
N ILE A 24 -31.66 27.23 -11.17
CA ILE A 24 -31.10 26.40 -10.10
C ILE A 24 -31.59 24.96 -10.22
N ASP A 25 -32.87 24.75 -10.45
CA ASP A 25 -33.48 23.42 -10.58
C ASP A 25 -32.92 22.67 -11.83
N VAL A 26 -32.70 23.38 -12.94
CA VAL A 26 -32.06 22.81 -14.14
C VAL A 26 -30.60 22.47 -13.85
N ALA A 27 -29.85 23.34 -13.17
CA ALA A 27 -28.46 23.05 -12.81
C ALA A 27 -28.36 21.85 -11.89
N ILE A 28 -29.19 21.75 -10.85
CA ILE A 28 -29.26 20.60 -9.93
C ILE A 28 -29.61 19.31 -10.68
N SER A 29 -30.63 19.33 -11.55
CA SER A 29 -31.04 18.14 -12.32
C SER A 29 -29.92 17.69 -13.27
N THR A 30 -29.19 18.63 -13.85
CA THR A 30 -28.03 18.34 -14.70
C THR A 30 -26.89 17.72 -13.90
N ILE A 31 -26.55 18.29 -12.74
CA ILE A 31 -25.53 17.74 -11.83
C ILE A 31 -25.91 16.32 -11.41
N LEU A 32 -27.14 16.12 -10.94
CA LEU A 32 -27.63 14.80 -10.51
C LEU A 32 -27.59 13.75 -11.63
N LYS A 33 -27.82 14.16 -12.89
CA LYS A 33 -27.72 13.25 -14.04
C LYS A 33 -26.29 12.75 -14.28
N TYR A 34 -25.29 13.56 -13.95
CA TYR A 34 -23.88 13.19 -14.10
C TYR A 34 -23.24 12.64 -12.80
N MET A 35 -23.89 12.82 -11.66
CA MET A 35 -23.54 12.09 -10.46
C MET A 35 -23.99 10.63 -10.62
N LYS A 36 -23.04 9.76 -11.00
CA LYS A 36 -23.29 8.32 -10.85
C LYS A 36 -23.63 8.08 -9.39
N PRO A 37 -24.71 7.32 -9.05
CA PRO A 37 -24.91 6.90 -7.69
C PRO A 37 -23.61 6.23 -7.24
N GLU A 38 -23.00 6.74 -6.16
CA GLU A 38 -21.93 6.00 -5.50
C GLU A 38 -22.48 4.61 -5.25
N LYS A 39 -21.89 3.61 -5.89
CA LYS A 39 -22.12 2.23 -5.47
C LYS A 39 -21.73 2.22 -4.01
N GLU A 40 -22.66 1.83 -3.13
CA GLU A 40 -22.30 1.54 -1.75
C GLU A 40 -21.10 0.61 -1.79
N ASP A 41 -19.94 1.16 -1.47
CA ASP A 41 -18.72 0.38 -1.40
C ASP A 41 -18.76 -0.41 -0.08
N ASN A 42 -19.30 -1.62 -0.18
CA ASN A 42 -19.29 -2.58 0.92
C ASN A 42 -17.92 -3.26 1.09
N SER A 43 -16.86 -2.70 0.53
CA SER A 43 -15.53 -3.25 0.66
C SER A 43 -15.07 -3.17 2.12
N ARG A 44 -14.56 -4.28 2.62
CA ARG A 44 -13.89 -4.39 3.92
C ARG A 44 -12.43 -4.69 3.62
N ILE A 45 -11.58 -3.71 3.85
CA ILE A 45 -10.16 -3.81 3.55
C ILE A 45 -9.41 -4.16 4.83
N LEU A 46 -8.63 -5.25 4.80
CA LEU A 46 -7.67 -5.56 5.84
C LEU A 46 -6.31 -5.04 5.41
N LEU A 47 -5.77 -4.09 6.18
CA LEU A 47 -4.42 -3.59 6.02
C LEU A 47 -3.48 -4.35 6.96
N ILE A 48 -2.42 -4.93 6.41
CA ILE A 48 -1.36 -5.64 7.13
C ILE A 48 -0.06 -4.86 6.88
N SER A 49 0.76 -4.67 7.89
CA SER A 49 2.02 -3.94 7.76
C SER A 49 3.11 -4.54 8.66
N ASP A 50 4.36 -4.34 8.26
CA ASP A 50 5.55 -4.50 9.11
C ASP A 50 5.62 -5.86 9.83
N MET A 51 5.37 -6.93 9.10
CA MET A 51 5.42 -8.28 9.67
C MET A 51 6.86 -8.71 9.99
N HIS A 52 7.83 -8.27 9.19
CA HIS A 52 9.26 -8.60 9.36
C HIS A 52 9.50 -10.09 9.59
N ILE A 53 8.86 -10.95 8.78
CA ILE A 53 9.03 -12.40 8.87
C ILE A 53 10.50 -12.77 8.58
N PRO A 54 11.15 -13.61 9.41
CA PRO A 54 10.57 -14.52 10.40
C PRO A 54 10.46 -13.94 11.83
N TYR A 55 10.75 -12.67 12.07
CA TYR A 55 10.83 -12.06 13.42
C TYR A 55 9.49 -11.48 13.89
N HIS A 56 8.39 -11.76 13.18
CA HIS A 56 7.04 -11.37 13.55
C HIS A 56 6.65 -11.91 14.95
N HIS A 57 5.71 -11.23 15.59
CA HIS A 57 5.21 -11.72 16.89
C HIS A 57 4.58 -13.11 16.72
N LYS A 58 4.80 -13.99 17.68
CA LYS A 58 4.36 -15.42 17.64
C LYS A 58 2.85 -15.58 17.37
N ASP A 59 2.03 -14.64 17.83
CA ASP A 59 0.58 -14.71 17.72
C ASP A 59 0.05 -14.02 16.43
N THR A 60 0.93 -13.49 15.56
CA THR A 60 0.53 -12.75 14.35
C THR A 60 -0.38 -13.56 13.43
N ILE A 61 -0.04 -14.82 13.18
CA ILE A 61 -0.82 -15.67 12.26
C ILE A 61 -2.20 -15.95 12.82
N GLU A 62 -2.30 -16.29 14.12
CA GLU A 62 -3.58 -16.54 14.79
C GLU A 62 -4.42 -15.26 14.86
N PHE A 63 -3.80 -14.12 15.10
CA PHE A 63 -4.46 -12.83 15.11
C PHE A 63 -5.04 -12.46 13.73
N LEU A 64 -4.27 -12.65 12.66
CA LEU A 64 -4.74 -12.41 11.29
C LEU A 64 -5.89 -13.35 10.91
N GLN A 65 -5.83 -14.62 11.33
CA GLN A 65 -6.93 -15.56 11.14
C GLN A 65 -8.19 -15.08 11.88
N HIS A 66 -8.05 -14.65 13.13
CA HIS A 66 -9.17 -14.09 13.89
C HIS A 66 -9.80 -12.87 13.20
N LEU A 67 -8.98 -11.95 12.69
CA LEU A 67 -9.46 -10.78 11.95
C LEU A 67 -10.19 -11.18 10.67
N LYS A 68 -9.63 -12.14 9.91
CA LYS A 68 -10.27 -12.69 8.71
C LYS A 68 -11.65 -13.23 9.02
N ASP A 69 -11.76 -14.09 10.05
CA ASP A 69 -13.01 -14.77 10.41
C ASP A 69 -14.06 -13.79 10.95
N LYS A 70 -13.62 -12.83 11.77
CA LYS A 70 -14.51 -11.86 12.40
C LYS A 70 -15.05 -10.81 11.42
N TYR A 71 -14.20 -10.29 10.54
CA TYR A 71 -14.53 -9.14 9.69
C TYR A 71 -14.79 -9.53 8.24
N ASN A 72 -14.45 -10.75 7.83
CA ASN A 72 -14.59 -11.26 6.47
C ASN A 72 -14.16 -10.21 5.42
N PRO A 73 -12.88 -9.80 5.40
CA PRO A 73 -12.40 -8.76 4.49
C PRO A 73 -12.55 -9.20 3.04
N THR A 74 -12.94 -8.25 2.19
CA THR A 74 -13.11 -8.47 0.75
C THR A 74 -11.84 -8.15 -0.04
N ARG A 75 -10.92 -7.41 0.58
CA ARG A 75 -9.63 -7.04 0.00
C ARG A 75 -8.55 -7.06 1.08
N ILE A 76 -7.40 -7.59 0.73
CA ILE A 76 -6.23 -7.66 1.62
C ILE A 76 -5.12 -6.82 0.98
N ILE A 77 -4.54 -5.92 1.76
CA ILE A 77 -3.42 -5.09 1.34
C ILE A 77 -2.31 -5.20 2.36
N CYS A 78 -1.12 -5.62 1.92
CA CYS A 78 0.09 -5.53 2.72
C CYS A 78 0.81 -4.22 2.39
N MET A 79 1.07 -3.41 3.41
CA MET A 79 1.75 -2.13 3.27
C MET A 79 3.26 -2.27 3.08
N GLY A 80 3.75 -3.50 2.88
CA GLY A 80 5.14 -3.84 2.74
C GLY A 80 5.76 -4.38 4.03
N ASP A 81 7.08 -4.56 4.00
CA ASP A 81 7.89 -5.13 5.07
C ASP A 81 7.39 -6.51 5.53
N GLU A 82 6.96 -7.33 4.56
CA GLU A 82 6.54 -8.71 4.75
C GLU A 82 7.69 -9.58 5.26
N LEU A 83 8.92 -9.34 4.77
CA LEU A 83 10.16 -9.97 5.21
C LEU A 83 11.09 -8.94 5.85
N ASP A 84 11.89 -9.36 6.81
CA ASP A 84 12.87 -8.49 7.47
C ASP A 84 14.11 -8.22 6.61
N LYS A 85 14.76 -9.27 6.12
CA LYS A 85 15.97 -9.20 5.27
C LYS A 85 17.13 -8.42 5.91
N HIS A 86 17.28 -8.50 7.24
CA HIS A 86 18.29 -7.72 7.97
C HIS A 86 19.71 -7.92 7.44
N ALA A 87 20.08 -9.15 7.06
CA ALA A 87 21.40 -9.47 6.52
C ALA A 87 21.66 -8.84 5.12
N LEU A 88 20.63 -8.34 4.44
CA LEU A 88 20.73 -7.58 3.21
C LEU A 88 20.73 -6.07 3.45
N SER A 89 20.60 -5.62 4.69
CA SER A 89 20.65 -4.20 5.05
C SER A 89 21.97 -3.55 4.61
N PHE A 90 21.93 -2.24 4.36
CA PHE A 90 23.12 -1.42 4.17
C PHE A 90 23.73 -0.94 5.48
N HIS A 91 23.03 -1.19 6.59
CA HIS A 91 23.54 -0.99 7.95
C HIS A 91 24.28 -2.25 8.46
N ASP A 92 25.01 -2.11 9.53
CA ASP A 92 25.68 -3.24 10.18
C ASP A 92 24.65 -4.30 10.56
N SER A 93 24.92 -5.54 10.13
CA SER A 93 24.06 -6.69 10.48
C SER A 93 24.45 -7.24 11.83
N ASP A 94 23.47 -7.67 12.61
CA ASP A 94 23.72 -8.40 13.86
C ASP A 94 24.33 -9.77 13.51
N PRO A 95 25.55 -10.08 13.97
CA PRO A 95 26.23 -11.33 13.65
C PRO A 95 25.58 -12.57 14.29
N ASP A 96 24.74 -12.37 15.31
CA ASP A 96 24.03 -13.45 15.99
C ASP A 96 22.72 -13.85 15.29
N LEU A 97 22.27 -13.07 14.30
CA LEU A 97 21.09 -13.37 13.50
C LEU A 97 21.42 -14.27 12.29
N PRO A 98 20.43 -15.00 11.74
CA PRO A 98 20.61 -15.88 10.61
C PRO A 98 21.18 -15.17 9.38
N SER A 99 21.89 -15.90 8.54
CA SER A 99 22.27 -15.40 7.21
C SER A 99 21.01 -15.09 6.36
N ALA A 100 21.15 -14.24 5.34
CA ALA A 100 20.04 -13.91 4.44
C ALA A 100 19.35 -15.15 3.83
N GLY A 101 20.13 -16.20 3.54
CA GLY A 101 19.60 -17.46 3.02
C GLY A 101 18.83 -18.29 4.07
N ASP A 102 19.32 -18.30 5.30
CA ASP A 102 18.66 -19.04 6.38
C ASP A 102 17.42 -18.29 6.90
N GLU A 103 17.48 -16.96 6.97
CA GLU A 103 16.31 -16.12 7.23
C GLU A 103 15.19 -16.39 6.24
N LEU A 104 15.49 -16.42 4.93
CA LEU A 104 14.49 -16.76 3.92
C LEU A 104 13.90 -18.16 4.12
N LYS A 105 14.73 -19.17 4.42
CA LYS A 105 14.25 -20.53 4.70
C LYS A 105 13.29 -20.57 5.90
N LEU A 106 13.56 -19.79 6.94
CA LEU A 106 12.69 -19.66 8.11
C LEU A 106 11.37 -18.92 7.77
N ALA A 107 11.43 -17.98 6.86
CA ALA A 107 10.28 -17.16 6.46
C ALA A 107 9.29 -17.92 5.56
N LEU A 108 9.78 -18.75 4.62
CA LEU A 108 8.95 -19.41 3.61
C LEU A 108 7.77 -20.22 4.18
N PRO A 109 7.90 -21.00 5.27
CA PRO A 109 6.74 -21.69 5.86
C PRO A 109 5.66 -20.73 6.39
N VAL A 110 6.04 -19.56 6.88
CA VAL A 110 5.09 -18.55 7.36
C VAL A 110 4.39 -17.86 6.18
N ILE A 111 5.15 -17.54 5.13
CA ILE A 111 4.59 -17.00 3.88
C ILE A 111 3.59 -17.99 3.26
N ALA A 112 3.88 -19.28 3.27
CA ALA A 112 2.95 -20.31 2.78
C ALA A 112 1.62 -20.30 3.55
N LYS A 113 1.65 -20.17 4.89
CA LYS A 113 0.44 -20.04 5.71
C LYS A 113 -0.34 -18.76 5.38
N LEU A 114 0.36 -17.63 5.21
CA LEU A 114 -0.27 -16.38 4.79
C LEU A 114 -0.91 -16.50 3.41
N LYS A 115 -0.25 -17.17 2.46
CA LYS A 115 -0.78 -17.43 1.12
C LYS A 115 -2.03 -18.32 1.15
N GLU A 116 -2.05 -19.31 2.00
CA GLU A 116 -3.24 -20.15 2.22
C GLU A 116 -4.39 -19.33 2.82
N MET A 117 -4.07 -18.49 3.81
CA MET A 117 -5.05 -17.63 4.48
C MET A 117 -5.57 -16.54 3.54
N PHE A 118 -4.70 -15.92 2.77
CA PHE A 118 -4.98 -14.79 1.88
C PHE A 118 -4.50 -15.12 0.45
N PRO A 119 -5.28 -15.89 -0.33
CA PRO A 119 -4.89 -16.31 -1.67
C PRO A 119 -4.70 -15.16 -2.67
N VAL A 120 -5.33 -14.01 -2.42
CA VAL A 120 -5.20 -12.79 -3.22
C VAL A 120 -4.77 -11.67 -2.29
N MET A 121 -3.70 -10.96 -2.64
CA MET A 121 -3.19 -9.85 -1.84
C MET A 121 -2.51 -8.82 -2.73
N ASP A 122 -2.79 -7.55 -2.48
CA ASP A 122 -2.02 -6.43 -3.00
C ASP A 122 -0.90 -6.10 -2.00
N ILE A 123 0.32 -5.90 -2.48
CA ILE A 123 1.49 -5.63 -1.62
C ILE A 123 2.17 -4.36 -2.12
N LEU A 124 2.41 -3.41 -1.24
CA LEU A 124 3.23 -2.25 -1.56
C LEU A 124 4.71 -2.58 -1.49
N GLU A 125 5.48 -2.14 -2.48
CA GLU A 125 6.92 -2.27 -2.44
C GLU A 125 7.47 -1.38 -1.31
N SER A 126 8.36 -1.95 -0.50
CA SER A 126 8.88 -1.32 0.71
C SER A 126 10.40 -1.24 0.69
N ASN A 127 10.96 -0.56 1.69
CA ASN A 127 12.41 -0.47 1.86
C ASN A 127 13.03 -1.85 2.13
N HIS A 128 12.43 -2.71 2.96
CA HIS A 128 12.87 -4.10 3.18
C HIS A 128 12.58 -4.98 1.97
N GLY A 129 11.41 -4.82 1.34
CA GLY A 129 11.05 -5.52 0.12
C GLY A 129 12.11 -5.38 -0.97
N SER A 130 12.60 -4.15 -1.19
CA SER A 130 13.56 -3.82 -2.25
C SER A 130 15.04 -4.12 -1.93
N LEU A 131 15.40 -4.51 -0.69
CA LEU A 131 16.80 -4.67 -0.26
C LEU A 131 17.63 -5.55 -1.19
N ALA A 132 17.12 -6.73 -1.60
CA ALA A 132 17.84 -7.63 -2.48
C ALA A 132 18.18 -6.98 -3.84
N TYR A 133 17.23 -6.27 -4.44
CA TYR A 133 17.44 -5.55 -5.69
C TYR A 133 18.41 -4.38 -5.54
N ARG A 134 18.30 -3.62 -4.45
CA ARG A 134 19.20 -2.49 -4.16
C ARG A 134 20.64 -2.96 -3.92
N LYS A 135 20.83 -4.06 -3.15
CA LYS A 135 22.16 -4.68 -2.96
C LYS A 135 22.73 -5.16 -4.27
N ALA A 136 21.98 -5.90 -5.07
CA ALA A 136 22.42 -6.38 -6.38
C ALA A 136 22.81 -5.21 -7.30
N HIS A 137 21.98 -4.18 -7.39
CA HIS A 137 22.25 -2.98 -8.18
C HIS A 137 23.54 -2.28 -7.74
N ALA A 138 23.77 -2.15 -6.42
CA ALA A 138 25.00 -1.55 -5.87
C ALA A 138 26.27 -2.34 -6.25
N HIS A 139 26.11 -3.64 -6.60
CA HIS A 139 27.21 -4.50 -7.08
C HIS A 139 27.16 -4.72 -8.59
N GLY A 140 26.44 -3.89 -9.34
CA GLY A 140 26.40 -3.94 -10.80
C GLY A 140 25.58 -5.09 -11.38
N ILE A 141 24.72 -5.75 -10.59
CA ILE A 141 23.85 -6.84 -11.04
C ILE A 141 22.49 -6.27 -11.45
N PRO A 142 22.12 -6.31 -12.74
CA PRO A 142 20.81 -5.84 -13.21
C PRO A 142 19.64 -6.65 -12.64
N ARG A 143 18.49 -5.99 -12.41
CA ARG A 143 17.29 -6.60 -11.82
C ARG A 143 16.81 -7.87 -12.55
N HIS A 144 16.91 -7.92 -13.87
CA HIS A 144 16.46 -9.06 -14.66
C HIS A 144 17.30 -10.34 -14.52
N TYR A 145 18.44 -10.28 -13.82
CA TYR A 145 19.19 -11.48 -13.40
C TYR A 145 18.70 -12.04 -12.07
N LEU A 146 17.80 -11.36 -11.39
CA LEU A 146 17.25 -11.77 -10.10
C LEU A 146 15.87 -12.39 -10.26
N LYS A 147 15.54 -13.30 -9.37
CA LYS A 147 14.18 -13.83 -9.26
C LYS A 147 13.19 -12.73 -8.92
N THR A 148 11.96 -12.87 -9.37
CA THR A 148 10.85 -12.01 -8.95
C THR A 148 10.52 -12.23 -7.47
N TYR A 149 9.77 -11.31 -6.86
CA TYR A 149 9.29 -11.52 -5.49
C TYR A 149 8.43 -12.78 -5.39
N ASN A 150 7.55 -13.02 -6.38
CA ASN A 150 6.72 -14.23 -6.44
C ASN A 150 7.57 -15.50 -6.43
N ASP A 151 8.62 -15.57 -7.25
CA ASP A 151 9.51 -16.73 -7.34
C ASP A 151 10.28 -16.96 -6.02
N VAL A 152 10.73 -15.86 -5.38
CA VAL A 152 11.48 -15.95 -4.11
C VAL A 152 10.59 -16.47 -3.00
N LEU A 153 9.34 -15.98 -2.93
CA LEU A 153 8.40 -16.32 -1.86
C LEU A 153 7.58 -17.59 -2.15
N GLY A 154 7.68 -18.14 -3.37
CA GLY A 154 6.91 -19.31 -3.77
C GLY A 154 5.41 -19.04 -3.86
N VAL A 155 5.02 -17.81 -4.25
CA VAL A 155 3.62 -17.41 -4.40
C VAL A 155 3.27 -17.18 -5.88
N ASP A 156 1.98 -17.20 -6.21
CA ASP A 156 1.50 -16.98 -7.56
C ASP A 156 1.25 -15.49 -7.88
N ASP A 157 0.80 -15.19 -9.10
CA ASP A 157 0.51 -13.86 -9.62
C ASP A 157 -0.72 -13.18 -8.99
N LYS A 158 -1.42 -13.85 -8.10
CA LYS A 158 -2.52 -13.27 -7.30
C LYS A 158 -2.00 -12.44 -6.12
N TRP A 159 -0.73 -12.60 -5.77
CA TRP A 159 0.00 -11.67 -4.93
C TRP A 159 0.67 -10.65 -5.85
N LYS A 160 0.20 -9.39 -5.79
CA LYS A 160 0.63 -8.33 -6.71
C LYS A 160 1.39 -7.25 -5.98
N TRP A 161 2.58 -6.92 -6.47
CA TRP A 161 3.39 -5.82 -5.95
C TRP A 161 3.12 -4.53 -6.71
N HIS A 162 2.96 -3.45 -5.95
CA HIS A 162 2.66 -2.10 -6.44
C HIS A 162 3.63 -1.09 -5.83
N TYR A 163 4.00 -0.06 -6.59
CA TYR A 163 4.75 1.09 -6.06
C TYR A 163 3.84 2.04 -5.29
N ASP A 164 2.62 2.19 -5.76
CA ASP A 164 1.55 2.99 -5.18
C ASP A 164 0.21 2.28 -5.39
N LEU A 165 -0.72 2.53 -4.49
CA LEU A 165 -2.04 1.92 -4.53
C LEU A 165 -3.08 2.92 -4.00
N THR A 166 -4.08 3.22 -4.84
CA THR A 166 -5.25 3.99 -4.43
C THR A 166 -6.34 3.04 -3.94
N ILE A 167 -6.95 3.39 -2.79
CA ILE A 167 -8.02 2.62 -2.15
C ILE A 167 -9.34 3.32 -2.38
#